data_72963faeed906ce28230b09c6a28b84d
#
_entry.id   72963faeed906ce28230b09c6a28b84d
#
_cell.length_a   1.000
_cell.length_b   1.000
_cell.length_c   1.000
_cell.angle_alpha   90.00
_cell.angle_beta   90.00
_cell.angle_gamma   90.00
#
_symmetry.space_group_name_H-M   'P 1'
#
loop_
_entity.id
_entity.type
_entity.pdbx_description
1 polymer ?
#
loop_
_entity_poly.entity_id
_entity_poly.type
_entity_poly.pdbx_seq_one_letter_code
_entity_poly.pdbx_strand_id
1 'polypeptide(L)'
;MKRLLRISFDLSLLSFIPIISWFLLGIIIDKNLINIFTLTYPLQFIYYIFKSIFSTGANINKEKDGNNDATMSGLVIGSILSTLVFGIILFNIDDYISFMNMDISIYKTFAIYSILELYISLEFSFILNKLYYEEKNVLANKYSIIFNLLNFILLIATSLITKNQTVIVIATIIPLFIFTLILIIKNSDKFKLKLDILKCIKYDSVELFNNIAFLLIFLFGLSNALEYGDKYALALTFISLITDTQWDTFDAIVTSATID
;
A
#
# COMPACT_ATOMS: atom_id res chain seq x y z
N MET A 1 -4.16 25.05 7.59
CA MET A 1 -2.69 24.97 7.45
C MET A 1 -2.04 23.86 8.30
N LYS A 2 -2.22 23.76 9.64
CA LYS A 2 -1.62 22.67 10.45
C LYS A 2 -2.12 21.26 10.07
N ARG A 3 -3.39 21.12 9.68
CA ARG A 3 -3.99 19.87 9.23
C ARG A 3 -3.40 19.43 7.88
N LEU A 4 -3.36 20.33 6.91
CA LEU A 4 -2.76 20.10 5.60
C LEU A 4 -1.31 19.63 5.73
N LEU A 5 -0.48 20.32 6.53
CA LEU A 5 0.91 19.91 6.77
C LEU A 5 1.03 18.50 7.38
N ARG A 6 0.10 18.10 8.25
CA ARG A 6 0.09 16.75 8.83
C ARG A 6 -0.26 15.69 7.79
N ILE A 7 -1.33 15.90 7.01
CA ILE A 7 -1.75 14.95 5.97
C ILE A 7 -0.65 14.82 4.90
N SER A 8 -0.09 15.96 4.43
CA SER A 8 1.02 15.95 3.47
C SER A 8 2.26 15.23 4.02
N PHE A 9 2.59 15.43 5.30
CA PHE A 9 3.72 14.76 5.92
C PHE A 9 3.51 13.23 5.99
N ASP A 10 2.30 12.77 6.32
CA ASP A 10 2.00 11.34 6.38
C ASP A 10 2.07 10.68 5.01
N LEU A 11 1.46 11.30 3.98
CA LEU A 11 1.51 10.77 2.62
C LEU A 11 2.94 10.75 2.08
N SER A 12 3.72 11.80 2.35
CA SER A 12 5.13 11.84 1.96
C SER A 12 5.97 10.76 2.65
N LEU A 13 5.71 10.45 3.93
CA LEU A 13 6.40 9.36 4.63
C LEU A 13 6.09 8.00 3.99
N LEU A 14 4.83 7.76 3.61
CA LEU A 14 4.42 6.52 2.94
C LEU A 14 5.15 6.30 1.62
N SER A 15 5.44 7.37 0.88
CA SER A 15 6.12 7.29 -0.42
C SER A 15 7.65 7.21 -0.28
N PHE A 16 8.27 7.98 0.63
CA PHE A 16 9.73 8.07 0.75
C PHE A 16 10.37 6.92 1.53
N ILE A 17 9.73 6.44 2.59
CA ILE A 17 10.33 5.39 3.44
C ILE A 17 10.60 4.09 2.66
N PRO A 18 9.68 3.56 1.82
CA PRO A 18 9.95 2.40 1.00
C PRO A 18 11.15 2.60 0.06
N ILE A 19 11.25 3.76 -0.59
CA ILE A 19 12.37 4.07 -1.50
C ILE A 19 13.69 3.98 -0.75
N ILE A 20 13.82 4.67 0.38
CA ILE A 20 15.04 4.67 1.20
C ILE A 20 15.34 3.25 1.70
N SER A 21 14.33 2.49 2.10
CA SER A 21 14.49 1.11 2.59
C SER A 21 15.11 0.20 1.54
N TRP A 22 14.61 0.24 0.30
CA TRP A 22 15.12 -0.58 -0.79
C TRP A 22 16.52 -0.19 -1.23
N PHE A 23 16.85 1.11 -1.23
CA PHE A 23 18.22 1.56 -1.47
C PHE A 23 19.18 1.03 -0.40
N LEU A 24 18.80 1.10 0.86
CA LEU A 24 19.63 0.59 1.96
C LEU A 24 19.77 -0.93 1.90
N LEU A 25 18.70 -1.67 1.58
CA LEU A 25 18.78 -3.12 1.36
C LEU A 25 19.71 -3.46 0.20
N GLY A 26 19.66 -2.68 -0.89
CA GLY A 26 20.58 -2.81 -2.01
C GLY A 26 22.04 -2.64 -1.62
N ILE A 27 22.34 -1.76 -0.68
CA ILE A 27 23.70 -1.54 -0.15
C ILE A 27 24.11 -2.63 0.83
N ILE A 28 23.20 -3.07 1.71
CA ILE A 28 23.52 -3.98 2.83
C ILE A 28 23.58 -5.44 2.37
N ILE A 29 22.65 -5.86 1.50
CA ILE A 29 22.46 -7.27 1.12
C ILE A 29 22.92 -7.53 -0.32
N ASP A 30 22.22 -6.98 -1.30
CA ASP A 30 22.50 -7.15 -2.72
C ASP A 30 21.93 -5.98 -3.54
N LYS A 31 22.77 -5.38 -4.39
CA LYS A 31 22.40 -4.26 -5.26
C LYS A 31 21.20 -4.54 -6.16
N ASN A 32 20.96 -5.79 -6.54
CA ASN A 32 19.86 -6.19 -7.40
C ASN A 32 18.49 -6.00 -6.71
N LEU A 33 18.44 -5.96 -5.37
CA LEU A 33 17.21 -5.77 -4.62
C LEU A 33 16.52 -4.43 -4.89
N ILE A 34 17.23 -3.46 -5.41
CA ILE A 34 16.63 -2.19 -5.85
C ILE A 34 15.57 -2.43 -6.92
N ASN A 35 15.75 -3.45 -7.77
CA ASN A 35 14.80 -3.80 -8.83
C ASN A 35 13.45 -4.36 -8.30
N ILE A 36 13.35 -4.67 -7.01
CA ILE A 36 12.06 -5.06 -6.39
C ILE A 36 10.99 -3.99 -6.57
N PHE A 37 11.36 -2.71 -6.62
CA PHE A 37 10.43 -1.65 -6.96
C PHE A 37 9.74 -1.87 -8.30
N THR A 38 10.53 -2.21 -9.32
CA THR A 38 10.01 -2.49 -10.65
C THR A 38 9.00 -3.64 -10.63
N LEU A 39 9.31 -4.69 -9.86
CA LEU A 39 8.44 -5.85 -9.71
C LEU A 39 7.13 -5.51 -8.99
N THR A 40 7.19 -4.71 -7.92
CA THR A 40 6.05 -4.50 -7.01
C THR A 40 5.25 -3.24 -7.31
N TYR A 41 5.82 -2.29 -8.06
CA TYR A 41 5.16 -1.03 -8.39
C TYR A 41 3.78 -1.20 -9.06
N PRO A 42 3.56 -2.07 -10.05
CA PRO A 42 2.23 -2.28 -10.61
C PRO A 42 1.21 -2.76 -9.58
N LEU A 43 1.64 -3.54 -8.59
CA LEU A 43 0.75 -4.07 -7.56
C LEU A 43 0.23 -3.01 -6.58
N GLN A 44 0.89 -1.83 -6.52
CA GLN A 44 0.39 -0.69 -5.73
C GLN A 44 -0.97 -0.20 -6.25
N PHE A 45 -1.25 -0.34 -7.55
CA PHE A 45 -2.56 0.02 -8.09
C PHE A 45 -3.68 -0.92 -7.61
N ILE A 46 -3.36 -2.18 -7.28
CA ILE A 46 -4.31 -3.08 -6.61
C ILE A 46 -4.66 -2.53 -5.22
N TYR A 47 -3.65 -2.08 -4.46
CA TYR A 47 -3.87 -1.42 -3.18
C TYR A 47 -4.80 -0.21 -3.33
N TYR A 48 -4.56 0.67 -4.31
CA TYR A 48 -5.39 1.85 -4.54
C TYR A 48 -6.82 1.49 -4.98
N ILE A 49 -7.01 0.45 -5.79
CA ILE A 49 -8.34 -0.06 -6.19
C ILE A 49 -9.15 -0.49 -4.96
N PHE A 50 -8.55 -1.27 -4.07
CA PHE A 50 -9.23 -1.73 -2.85
C PHE A 50 -9.50 -0.57 -1.89
N LYS A 51 -8.55 0.33 -1.70
CA LYS A 51 -8.70 1.54 -0.89
C LYS A 51 -9.83 2.42 -1.41
N SER A 52 -9.91 2.64 -2.72
CA SER A 52 -10.95 3.42 -3.38
C SER A 52 -12.36 2.85 -3.06
N ILE A 53 -12.58 1.57 -3.32
CA ILE A 53 -13.91 0.94 -3.14
C ILE A 53 -14.27 0.79 -1.66
N PHE A 54 -13.40 0.10 -0.90
CA PHE A 54 -13.75 -0.43 0.42
C PHE A 54 -13.40 0.52 1.57
N SER A 55 -12.64 1.57 1.30
CA SER A 55 -12.33 2.61 2.27
C SER A 55 -12.99 3.94 1.87
N THR A 56 -12.52 4.61 0.84
CA THR A 56 -13.04 5.92 0.42
C THR A 56 -14.51 5.86 0.04
N GLY A 57 -14.88 4.94 -0.87
CA GLY A 57 -16.28 4.76 -1.31
C GLY A 57 -17.22 4.35 -0.16
N ALA A 58 -16.75 3.50 0.76
CA ALA A 58 -17.52 3.10 1.94
C ALA A 58 -17.73 4.27 2.91
N ASN A 59 -16.73 5.11 3.14
CA ASN A 59 -16.87 6.30 3.97
C ASN A 59 -17.81 7.34 3.35
N ILE A 60 -17.71 7.55 2.03
CA ILE A 60 -18.65 8.44 1.31
C ILE A 60 -20.08 7.87 1.37
N ASN A 61 -20.27 6.55 1.28
CA ASN A 61 -21.57 5.91 1.45
C ASN A 61 -22.15 6.16 2.84
N LYS A 62 -21.30 6.11 3.88
CA LYS A 62 -21.71 6.47 5.24
C LYS A 62 -22.19 7.92 5.33
N GLU A 63 -21.41 8.86 4.82
CA GLU A 63 -21.71 10.30 4.95
C GLU A 63 -22.91 10.72 4.09
N LYS A 64 -23.00 10.27 2.82
CA LYS A 64 -24.06 10.69 1.90
C LYS A 64 -25.39 9.97 2.11
N ASP A 65 -25.34 8.66 2.41
CA ASP A 65 -26.54 7.83 2.49
C ASP A 65 -26.96 7.53 3.93
N GLY A 66 -26.20 7.98 4.93
CA GLY A 66 -26.46 7.70 6.35
C GLY A 66 -26.27 6.24 6.73
N ASN A 67 -25.49 5.48 5.96
CA ASN A 67 -25.21 4.08 6.23
C ASN A 67 -24.09 3.93 7.25
N ASN A 68 -24.41 4.04 8.53
CA ASN A 68 -23.45 3.99 9.63
C ASN A 68 -22.59 2.70 9.66
N ASP A 69 -23.07 1.61 9.06
CA ASP A 69 -22.37 0.34 9.03
C ASP A 69 -21.38 0.22 7.84
N ALA A 70 -21.42 1.17 6.88
CA ALA A 70 -20.69 1.06 5.60
C ALA A 70 -19.17 0.98 5.80
N THR A 71 -18.58 1.84 6.63
CA THR A 71 -17.13 1.88 6.86
C THR A 71 -16.59 0.55 7.40
N MET A 72 -17.24 0.00 8.43
CA MET A 72 -16.80 -1.28 9.01
C MET A 72 -17.12 -2.47 8.10
N SER A 73 -18.25 -2.42 7.37
CA SER A 73 -18.56 -3.42 6.35
C SER A 73 -17.55 -3.39 5.20
N GLY A 74 -17.13 -2.19 4.78
CA GLY A 74 -16.09 -1.99 3.78
C GLY A 74 -14.75 -2.60 4.22
N LEU A 75 -14.33 -2.33 5.46
CA LEU A 75 -13.13 -2.94 6.02
C LEU A 75 -13.23 -4.47 5.96
N VAL A 76 -14.28 -5.10 6.48
CA VAL A 76 -14.40 -6.57 6.53
C VAL A 76 -14.45 -7.18 5.14
N ILE A 77 -15.28 -6.65 4.24
CA ILE A 77 -15.41 -7.17 2.87
C ILE A 77 -14.11 -6.91 2.10
N GLY A 78 -13.54 -5.72 2.22
CA GLY A 78 -12.26 -5.35 1.63
C GLY A 78 -11.13 -6.27 2.07
N SER A 79 -11.02 -6.55 3.38
CA SER A 79 -10.02 -7.48 3.94
C SER A 79 -10.19 -8.91 3.40
N ILE A 80 -11.42 -9.42 3.30
CA ILE A 80 -11.65 -10.77 2.74
C ILE A 80 -11.23 -10.82 1.27
N LEU A 81 -11.66 -9.85 0.47
CA LEU A 81 -11.39 -9.84 -0.96
C LEU A 81 -9.90 -9.55 -1.25
N SER A 82 -9.27 -8.63 -0.53
CA SER A 82 -7.85 -8.35 -0.65
C SER A 82 -7.00 -9.56 -0.26
N THR A 83 -7.36 -10.27 0.81
CA THR A 83 -6.71 -11.53 1.19
C THR A 83 -6.75 -12.56 0.05
N LEU A 84 -7.90 -12.70 -0.62
CA LEU A 84 -8.02 -13.60 -1.77
C LEU A 84 -7.12 -13.17 -2.93
N VAL A 85 -7.15 -11.89 -3.31
CA VAL A 85 -6.36 -11.37 -4.44
C VAL A 85 -4.86 -11.47 -4.16
N PHE A 86 -4.40 -10.96 -3.01
CA PHE A 86 -2.98 -11.05 -2.64
C PHE A 86 -2.55 -12.51 -2.42
N GLY A 87 -3.43 -13.36 -1.91
CA GLY A 87 -3.21 -14.80 -1.81
C GLY A 87 -3.00 -15.47 -3.18
N ILE A 88 -3.80 -15.12 -4.18
CA ILE A 88 -3.62 -15.60 -5.57
C ILE A 88 -2.29 -15.14 -6.14
N ILE A 89 -1.90 -13.87 -5.92
CA ILE A 89 -0.61 -13.34 -6.40
C ILE A 89 0.54 -14.09 -5.73
N LEU A 90 0.50 -14.30 -4.41
CA LEU A 90 1.53 -15.03 -3.68
C LEU A 90 1.62 -16.49 -4.10
N PHE A 91 0.48 -17.13 -4.40
CA PHE A 91 0.46 -18.51 -4.88
C PHE A 91 1.10 -18.65 -6.26
N ASN A 92 0.95 -17.62 -7.13
CA ASN A 92 1.51 -17.58 -8.48
C ASN A 92 2.75 -16.66 -8.56
N ILE A 93 3.50 -16.50 -7.47
CA ILE A 93 4.61 -15.54 -7.40
C ILE A 93 5.71 -15.83 -8.43
N ASP A 94 5.99 -17.09 -8.69
CA ASP A 94 7.03 -17.52 -9.63
C ASP A 94 6.63 -17.15 -11.08
N ASP A 95 5.36 -17.34 -11.43
CA ASP A 95 4.82 -16.97 -12.75
C ASP A 95 4.82 -15.45 -12.91
N TYR A 96 4.49 -14.72 -11.83
CA TYR A 96 4.53 -13.25 -11.85
C TYR A 96 5.95 -12.70 -12.04
N ILE A 97 6.94 -13.24 -11.31
CA ILE A 97 8.35 -12.84 -11.47
C ILE A 97 8.85 -13.17 -12.89
N SER A 98 8.47 -14.35 -13.42
CA SER A 98 8.81 -14.76 -14.78
C SER A 98 8.16 -13.86 -15.84
N PHE A 99 6.89 -13.48 -15.65
CA PHE A 99 6.19 -12.52 -16.52
C PHE A 99 6.91 -11.17 -16.57
N MET A 100 7.49 -10.75 -15.46
CA MET A 100 8.31 -9.53 -15.37
C MET A 100 9.75 -9.73 -15.86
N ASN A 101 10.08 -10.85 -16.50
CA ASN A 101 11.41 -11.19 -17.04
C ASN A 101 12.54 -11.09 -15.98
N MET A 102 12.26 -11.44 -14.73
CA MET A 102 13.20 -11.36 -13.62
C MET A 102 13.59 -12.76 -13.09
N ASP A 103 14.75 -12.85 -12.43
CA ASP A 103 15.26 -14.10 -11.87
C ASP A 103 14.57 -14.47 -10.56
N ILE A 104 13.85 -15.59 -10.55
CA ILE A 104 13.11 -16.08 -9.38
C ILE A 104 14.05 -16.29 -8.19
N SER A 105 15.26 -16.83 -8.43
CA SER A 105 16.20 -17.17 -7.36
C SER A 105 16.70 -15.94 -6.58
N ILE A 106 16.74 -14.78 -7.23
CA ILE A 106 17.22 -13.52 -6.65
C ILE A 106 16.07 -12.77 -5.96
N TYR A 107 14.91 -12.72 -6.61
CA TYR A 107 13.85 -11.76 -6.22
C TYR A 107 12.74 -12.36 -5.36
N LYS A 108 12.52 -13.70 -5.39
CA LYS A 108 11.33 -14.33 -4.78
C LYS A 108 11.09 -13.95 -3.32
N THR A 109 12.10 -14.05 -2.47
CA THR A 109 11.92 -13.83 -1.02
C THR A 109 11.50 -12.40 -0.70
N PHE A 110 12.14 -11.42 -1.33
CA PHE A 110 11.81 -10.02 -1.11
C PHE A 110 10.58 -9.54 -1.92
N ALA A 111 10.23 -10.23 -3.01
CA ALA A 111 8.95 -10.03 -3.68
C ALA A 111 7.79 -10.46 -2.77
N ILE A 112 7.90 -11.63 -2.12
CA ILE A 112 6.94 -12.07 -1.10
C ILE A 112 6.82 -11.04 0.03
N TYR A 113 7.97 -10.54 0.54
CA TYR A 113 7.98 -9.49 1.56
C TYR A 113 7.18 -8.26 1.11
N SER A 114 7.48 -7.75 -0.08
CA SER A 114 6.88 -6.51 -0.60
C SER A 114 5.37 -6.66 -0.82
N ILE A 115 4.92 -7.83 -1.29
CA ILE A 115 3.50 -8.12 -1.49
C ILE A 115 2.78 -8.23 -0.14
N LEU A 116 3.38 -8.90 0.85
CA LEU A 116 2.81 -8.98 2.21
C LEU A 116 2.79 -7.62 2.90
N GLU A 117 3.83 -6.83 2.75
CA GLU A 117 3.91 -5.46 3.27
C GLU A 117 2.83 -4.57 2.65
N LEU A 118 2.64 -4.66 1.33
CA LEU A 118 1.59 -3.93 0.62
C LEU A 118 0.18 -4.34 1.08
N TYR A 119 -0.06 -5.63 1.29
CA TYR A 119 -1.31 -6.15 1.85
C TYR A 119 -1.56 -5.61 3.28
N ILE A 120 -0.56 -5.67 4.16
CA ILE A 120 -0.68 -5.17 5.54
C ILE A 120 -0.90 -3.65 5.54
N SER A 121 -0.23 -2.92 4.64
CA SER A 121 -0.42 -1.47 4.44
C SER A 121 -1.84 -1.14 3.97
N LEU A 122 -2.46 -1.98 3.15
CA LEU A 122 -3.86 -1.83 2.75
C LEU A 122 -4.80 -1.98 3.96
N GLU A 123 -4.64 -3.04 4.74
CA GLU A 123 -5.44 -3.27 5.95
C GLU A 123 -5.28 -2.11 6.96
N PHE A 124 -4.06 -1.64 7.11
CA PHE A 124 -3.76 -0.48 7.94
C PHE A 124 -4.43 0.81 7.40
N SER A 125 -4.44 1.00 6.08
CA SER A 125 -5.05 2.17 5.44
C SER A 125 -6.56 2.28 5.68
N PHE A 126 -7.28 1.15 5.78
CA PHE A 126 -8.70 1.15 6.12
C PHE A 126 -8.97 1.80 7.48
N ILE A 127 -8.12 1.52 8.47
CA ILE A 127 -8.22 2.14 9.80
C ILE A 127 -7.81 3.62 9.76
N LEU A 128 -6.74 3.96 9.06
CA LEU A 128 -6.32 5.35 8.94
C LEU A 128 -7.41 6.22 8.31
N ASN A 129 -7.98 5.77 7.21
CA ASN A 129 -9.05 6.52 6.53
C ASN A 129 -10.28 6.67 7.43
N LYS A 130 -10.70 5.60 8.14
CA LYS A 130 -11.77 5.73 9.14
C LYS A 130 -11.47 6.84 10.14
N LEU A 131 -10.26 6.88 10.69
CA LEU A 131 -9.87 7.89 11.67
C LEU A 131 -9.84 9.31 11.08
N TYR A 132 -9.43 9.46 9.81
CA TYR A 132 -9.49 10.76 9.11
C TYR A 132 -10.93 11.24 8.93
N TYR A 133 -11.84 10.38 8.48
CA TYR A 133 -13.26 10.72 8.35
C TYR A 133 -13.95 10.99 9.72
N GLU A 134 -13.46 10.42 10.80
CA GLU A 134 -13.90 10.70 12.17
C GLU A 134 -13.22 11.94 12.79
N GLU A 135 -12.47 12.72 12.00
CA GLU A 135 -11.70 13.91 12.43
C GLU A 135 -10.60 13.62 13.48
N LYS A 136 -10.23 12.35 13.68
CA LYS A 136 -9.18 11.91 14.60
C LYS A 136 -7.78 11.97 13.98
N ASN A 137 -7.48 13.05 13.25
CA ASN A 137 -6.26 13.20 12.44
C ASN A 137 -4.96 13.04 13.24
N VAL A 138 -4.92 13.55 14.50
CA VAL A 138 -3.73 13.43 15.35
C VAL A 138 -3.42 11.97 15.68
N LEU A 139 -4.47 11.17 15.89
CA LEU A 139 -4.34 9.75 16.20
C LEU A 139 -3.93 8.96 14.95
N ALA A 140 -4.53 9.27 13.81
CA ALA A 140 -4.16 8.67 12.52
C ALA A 140 -2.68 8.92 12.20
N ASN A 141 -2.21 10.17 12.27
CA ASN A 141 -0.79 10.52 12.06
C ASN A 141 0.14 9.77 13.02
N LYS A 142 -0.23 9.69 14.30
CA LYS A 142 0.58 8.94 15.27
C LYS A 142 0.74 7.47 14.86
N TYR A 143 -0.35 6.84 14.43
CA TYR A 143 -0.31 5.44 14.00
C TYR A 143 0.49 5.29 12.69
N SER A 144 0.33 6.21 11.74
CA SER A 144 1.09 6.22 10.49
C SER A 144 2.59 6.31 10.74
N ILE A 145 3.03 7.26 11.55
CA ILE A 145 4.45 7.41 11.91
C ILE A 145 4.99 6.14 12.58
N ILE A 146 4.24 5.57 13.54
CA ILE A 146 4.68 4.35 14.24
C ILE A 146 4.79 3.18 13.26
N PHE A 147 3.81 2.98 12.38
CA PHE A 147 3.81 1.89 11.40
C PHE A 147 5.02 1.99 10.47
N ASN A 148 5.24 3.16 9.87
CA ASN A 148 6.33 3.38 8.92
C ASN A 148 7.71 3.29 9.57
N LEU A 149 7.88 3.86 10.77
CA LEU A 149 9.13 3.73 11.51
C LEU A 149 9.39 2.30 11.98
N LEU A 150 8.36 1.58 12.42
CA LEU A 150 8.47 0.19 12.79
C LEU A 150 8.94 -0.66 11.61
N ASN A 151 8.32 -0.49 10.44
CA ASN A 151 8.72 -1.17 9.22
C ASN A 151 10.19 -0.89 8.88
N PHE A 152 10.54 0.39 8.78
CA PHE A 152 11.89 0.83 8.42
C PHE A 152 12.95 0.31 9.40
N ILE A 153 12.74 0.51 10.70
CA ILE A 153 13.72 0.11 11.73
C ILE A 153 13.89 -1.41 11.76
N LEU A 154 12.80 -2.17 11.72
CA LEU A 154 12.89 -3.64 11.75
C LEU A 154 13.60 -4.17 10.50
N LEU A 155 13.24 -3.66 9.33
CA LEU A 155 13.83 -4.09 8.07
C LEU A 155 15.35 -3.83 8.04
N ILE A 156 15.77 -2.61 8.37
CA ILE A 156 17.18 -2.24 8.34
C ILE A 156 17.97 -2.88 9.48
N ALA A 157 17.46 -2.87 10.71
CA ALA A 157 18.16 -3.47 11.85
C ALA A 157 18.36 -4.97 11.66
N THR A 158 17.34 -5.71 11.20
CA THR A 158 17.48 -7.15 10.94
C THR A 158 18.44 -7.41 9.79
N SER A 159 18.45 -6.58 8.75
CA SER A 159 19.38 -6.70 7.62
C SER A 159 20.83 -6.45 8.00
N LEU A 160 21.09 -5.62 9.00
CA LEU A 160 22.43 -5.40 9.55
C LEU A 160 22.91 -6.56 10.44
N ILE A 161 21.97 -7.22 11.13
CA ILE A 161 22.28 -8.36 12.04
C ILE A 161 22.46 -9.65 11.26
N THR A 162 21.63 -9.89 10.23
CA THR A 162 21.65 -11.11 9.44
C THR A 162 21.46 -10.82 7.95
N LYS A 163 22.13 -11.60 7.10
CA LYS A 163 21.89 -11.58 5.65
C LYS A 163 20.90 -12.65 5.19
N ASN A 164 20.30 -13.39 6.12
CA ASN A 164 19.30 -14.40 5.79
C ASN A 164 17.98 -13.69 5.45
N GLN A 165 17.66 -13.66 4.18
CA GLN A 165 16.48 -12.98 3.64
C GLN A 165 15.17 -13.43 4.32
N THR A 166 15.00 -14.73 4.54
CA THR A 166 13.80 -15.28 5.18
C THR A 166 13.63 -14.76 6.62
N VAL A 167 14.73 -14.69 7.39
CA VAL A 167 14.69 -14.16 8.76
C VAL A 167 14.34 -12.68 8.76
N ILE A 168 14.88 -11.89 7.82
CA ILE A 168 14.56 -10.46 7.68
C ILE A 168 13.07 -10.28 7.41
N VAL A 169 12.52 -11.03 6.45
CA VAL A 169 11.10 -10.97 6.09
C VAL A 169 10.21 -11.30 7.28
N ILE A 170 10.45 -12.41 7.95
CA ILE A 170 9.64 -12.84 9.10
C ILE A 170 9.72 -11.82 10.25
N ALA A 171 10.92 -11.36 10.58
CA ALA A 171 11.14 -10.40 11.67
C ALA A 171 10.50 -9.02 11.42
N THR A 172 10.26 -8.67 10.16
CA THR A 172 9.60 -7.40 9.81
C THR A 172 8.09 -7.57 9.67
N ILE A 173 7.63 -8.57 8.94
CA ILE A 173 6.21 -8.75 8.61
C ILE A 173 5.37 -9.10 9.83
N ILE A 174 5.84 -9.98 10.72
CA ILE A 174 5.05 -10.41 11.89
C ILE A 174 4.71 -9.23 12.81
N PRO A 175 5.65 -8.37 13.23
CA PRO A 175 5.32 -7.22 14.08
C PRO A 175 4.38 -6.22 13.40
N LEU A 176 4.53 -5.96 12.09
CA LEU A 176 3.63 -5.09 11.35
C LEU A 176 2.21 -5.64 11.30
N PHE A 177 2.07 -6.92 11.04
CA PHE A 177 0.78 -7.61 11.03
C PHE A 177 0.10 -7.55 12.40
N ILE A 178 0.84 -7.87 13.48
CA ILE A 178 0.33 -7.78 14.86
C ILE A 178 -0.09 -6.35 15.20
N PHE A 179 0.72 -5.36 14.85
CA PHE A 179 0.39 -3.95 15.07
C PHE A 179 -0.92 -3.56 14.37
N THR A 180 -1.06 -3.93 13.10
CA THR A 180 -2.27 -3.66 12.31
C THR A 180 -3.50 -4.36 12.91
N LEU A 181 -3.39 -5.63 13.30
CA LEU A 181 -4.48 -6.36 13.97
C LEU A 181 -4.92 -5.69 15.27
N ILE A 182 -3.98 -5.26 16.11
CA ILE A 182 -4.30 -4.55 17.36
C ILE A 182 -5.06 -3.26 17.04
N LEU A 183 -4.68 -2.52 16.00
CA LEU A 183 -5.38 -1.30 15.61
C LEU A 183 -6.78 -1.59 15.06
N ILE A 184 -6.96 -2.63 14.25
CA ILE A 184 -8.26 -3.07 13.77
C ILE A 184 -9.18 -3.38 14.96
N ILE A 185 -8.73 -4.22 15.88
CA ILE A 185 -9.51 -4.61 17.07
C ILE A 185 -9.86 -3.38 17.93
N LYS A 186 -8.90 -2.48 18.16
CA LYS A 186 -9.08 -1.29 19.01
C LYS A 186 -10.03 -0.26 18.41
N ASN A 187 -10.10 -0.17 17.08
CA ASN A 187 -10.91 0.83 16.39
C ASN A 187 -12.14 0.20 15.70
N SER A 188 -12.43 -1.07 15.95
CA SER A 188 -13.64 -1.72 15.47
C SER A 188 -14.85 -1.30 16.29
N ASP A 189 -15.89 -0.83 15.61
CA ASP A 189 -17.19 -0.54 16.20
C ASP A 189 -18.12 -1.75 16.02
N LYS A 190 -19.21 -1.79 16.81
CA LYS A 190 -20.30 -2.75 16.54
C LYS A 190 -21.01 -2.34 15.27
N PHE A 191 -21.16 -3.26 14.33
CA PHE A 191 -21.80 -3.00 13.05
C PHE A 191 -22.60 -4.23 12.57
N LYS A 192 -23.49 -3.99 11.60
CA LYS A 192 -24.14 -5.04 10.81
C LYS A 192 -23.48 -5.03 9.44
N LEU A 193 -23.21 -6.22 8.89
CA LEU A 193 -22.62 -6.32 7.55
C LEU A 193 -23.62 -5.78 6.51
N LYS A 194 -23.42 -4.53 6.10
CA LYS A 194 -24.30 -3.80 5.18
C LYS A 194 -23.47 -2.84 4.34
N LEU A 195 -23.10 -3.28 3.14
CA LEU A 195 -22.38 -2.46 2.16
C LEU A 195 -23.04 -2.58 0.79
N ASP A 196 -23.32 -1.44 0.17
CA ASP A 196 -23.70 -1.35 -1.23
C ASP A 196 -22.42 -1.08 -2.06
N ILE A 197 -21.80 -2.16 -2.53
CA ILE A 197 -20.54 -2.11 -3.29
C ILE A 197 -20.71 -1.28 -4.56
N LEU A 198 -21.87 -1.37 -5.25
CA LEU A 198 -22.11 -0.61 -6.49
C LEU A 198 -22.14 0.90 -6.22
N LYS A 199 -22.71 1.31 -5.09
CA LYS A 199 -22.64 2.71 -4.67
C LYS A 199 -21.22 3.15 -4.31
N CYS A 200 -20.45 2.32 -3.61
CA CYS A 200 -19.06 2.61 -3.29
C CYS A 200 -18.24 2.81 -4.57
N ILE A 201 -18.38 1.91 -5.55
CA ILE A 201 -17.74 2.05 -6.89
C ILE A 201 -18.19 3.35 -7.58
N LYS A 202 -19.48 3.67 -7.55
CA LYS A 202 -20.00 4.90 -8.16
C LYS A 202 -19.43 6.17 -7.52
N TYR A 203 -19.26 6.18 -6.21
CA TYR A 203 -18.78 7.37 -5.48
C TYR A 203 -17.32 7.69 -5.76
N ASP A 204 -16.50 6.68 -6.06
CA ASP A 204 -15.07 6.84 -6.33
C ASP A 204 -14.66 6.25 -7.70
N SER A 205 -15.59 6.27 -8.66
CA SER A 205 -15.42 5.63 -9.96
C SER A 205 -14.24 6.16 -10.76
N VAL A 206 -13.99 7.47 -10.72
CA VAL A 206 -12.91 8.09 -11.50
C VAL A 206 -11.56 7.59 -11.04
N GLU A 207 -11.29 7.60 -9.73
CA GLU A 207 -10.04 7.09 -9.17
C GLU A 207 -9.89 5.59 -9.40
N LEU A 208 -10.97 4.83 -9.21
CA LEU A 208 -10.99 3.40 -9.48
C LEU A 208 -10.58 3.07 -10.93
N PHE A 209 -11.21 3.72 -11.92
CA PHE A 209 -10.87 3.46 -13.33
C PHE A 209 -9.46 3.91 -13.69
N ASN A 210 -8.99 5.02 -13.13
CA ASN A 210 -7.61 5.45 -13.30
C ASN A 210 -6.63 4.40 -12.76
N ASN A 211 -6.85 3.89 -11.56
CA ASN A 211 -5.98 2.87 -10.96
C ASN A 211 -5.98 1.55 -11.75
N ILE A 212 -7.13 1.12 -12.29
CA ILE A 212 -7.20 -0.04 -13.19
C ILE A 212 -6.40 0.20 -14.47
N ALA A 213 -6.56 1.38 -15.08
CA ALA A 213 -5.83 1.72 -16.30
C ALA A 213 -4.31 1.76 -16.04
N PHE A 214 -3.86 2.37 -14.95
CA PHE A 214 -2.45 2.41 -14.59
C PHE A 214 -1.90 1.03 -14.27
N LEU A 215 -2.63 0.17 -13.56
CA LEU A 215 -2.24 -1.22 -13.32
C LEU A 215 -1.90 -1.92 -14.65
N LEU A 216 -2.78 -1.83 -15.64
CA LEU A 216 -2.58 -2.46 -16.94
C LEU A 216 -1.41 -1.84 -17.69
N ILE A 217 -1.32 -0.51 -17.73
CA ILE A 217 -0.23 0.21 -18.41
C ILE A 217 1.13 -0.18 -17.81
N PHE A 218 1.25 -0.20 -16.49
CA PHE A 218 2.52 -0.50 -15.84
C PHE A 218 2.86 -1.99 -15.86
N LEU A 219 1.90 -2.91 -15.76
CA LEU A 219 2.17 -4.34 -15.93
C LEU A 219 2.82 -4.63 -17.29
N PHE A 220 2.21 -4.14 -18.36
CA PHE A 220 2.73 -4.37 -19.71
C PHE A 220 3.93 -3.47 -20.05
N GLY A 221 3.90 -2.22 -19.63
CA GLY A 221 4.98 -1.27 -19.89
C GLY A 221 6.30 -1.64 -19.24
N LEU A 222 6.26 -2.05 -17.96
CA LEU A 222 7.44 -2.48 -17.22
C LEU A 222 7.94 -3.85 -17.71
N SER A 223 7.04 -4.80 -18.01
CA SER A 223 7.43 -6.09 -18.57
C SER A 223 8.20 -5.89 -19.87
N ASN A 224 7.68 -5.06 -20.78
CA ASN A 224 8.38 -4.74 -22.03
C ASN A 224 9.71 -3.98 -21.79
N ALA A 225 9.74 -3.05 -20.84
CA ALA A 225 10.97 -2.31 -20.53
C ALA A 225 12.07 -3.23 -19.99
N LEU A 226 11.72 -4.28 -19.26
CA LEU A 226 12.65 -5.28 -18.73
C LEU A 226 13.28 -6.14 -19.85
N GLU A 227 12.60 -6.34 -20.99
CA GLU A 227 13.20 -6.99 -22.16
C GLU A 227 14.41 -6.22 -22.71
N TYR A 228 14.43 -4.88 -22.55
CA TYR A 228 15.57 -4.03 -22.95
C TYR A 228 16.63 -3.91 -21.85
N GLY A 229 16.32 -4.33 -20.62
CA GLY A 229 17.22 -4.39 -19.49
C GLY A 229 16.72 -3.65 -18.25
N ASP A 230 17.11 -4.16 -17.10
CA ASP A 230 16.69 -3.71 -15.75
C ASP A 230 16.81 -2.20 -15.54
N LYS A 231 17.83 -1.56 -16.14
CA LYS A 231 18.09 -0.13 -15.99
C LYS A 231 16.93 0.75 -16.55
N TYR A 232 16.33 0.32 -17.65
CA TYR A 232 15.23 1.08 -18.27
C TYR A 232 13.95 0.96 -17.47
N ALA A 233 13.64 -0.25 -17.02
CA ALA A 233 12.48 -0.50 -16.19
C ALA A 233 12.61 0.19 -14.83
N LEU A 234 13.79 0.13 -14.21
CA LEU A 234 14.08 0.82 -12.95
C LEU A 234 13.97 2.35 -13.10
N ALA A 235 14.50 2.93 -14.17
CA ALA A 235 14.38 4.36 -14.46
C ALA A 235 12.92 4.79 -14.61
N LEU A 236 12.11 4.02 -15.36
CA LEU A 236 10.68 4.26 -15.51
C LEU A 236 9.97 4.22 -14.14
N THR A 237 10.25 3.21 -13.33
CA THR A 237 9.67 3.06 -11.99
C THR A 237 10.03 4.24 -11.08
N PHE A 238 11.29 4.70 -11.07
CA PHE A 238 11.69 5.86 -10.27
C PHE A 238 11.03 7.16 -10.72
N ILE A 239 10.93 7.38 -12.03
CA ILE A 239 10.22 8.57 -12.55
C ILE A 239 8.76 8.53 -12.09
N SER A 240 8.11 7.38 -12.17
CA SER A 240 6.73 7.20 -11.71
C SER A 240 6.58 7.43 -10.20
N LEU A 241 7.46 6.86 -9.37
CA LEU A 241 7.46 7.08 -7.92
C LEU A 241 7.64 8.55 -7.52
N ILE A 242 8.53 9.28 -8.22
CA ILE A 242 8.70 10.72 -7.99
C ILE A 242 7.43 11.48 -8.38
N THR A 243 6.80 11.10 -9.49
CA THR A 243 5.55 11.71 -9.95
C THR A 243 4.42 11.43 -8.97
N ASP A 244 4.29 10.19 -8.49
CA ASP A 244 3.28 9.81 -7.49
C ASP A 244 3.46 10.57 -6.17
N THR A 245 4.69 10.76 -5.72
CA THR A 245 4.98 11.57 -4.52
C THR A 245 4.50 13.01 -4.67
N GLN A 246 4.58 13.57 -5.88
CA GLN A 246 4.03 14.90 -6.17
C GLN A 246 2.50 14.87 -6.14
N TRP A 247 1.87 13.84 -6.72
CA TRP A 247 0.41 13.66 -6.67
C TRP A 247 -0.10 13.47 -5.25
N ASP A 248 0.57 12.70 -4.41
CA ASP A 248 0.23 12.53 -2.99
C ASP A 248 0.21 13.88 -2.25
N THR A 249 1.13 14.77 -2.60
CA THR A 249 1.17 16.14 -2.03
C THR A 249 -0.04 16.96 -2.47
N PHE A 250 -0.44 16.87 -3.74
CA PHE A 250 -1.65 17.54 -4.26
C PHE A 250 -2.92 16.92 -3.68
N ASP A 251 -3.00 15.59 -3.56
CA ASP A 251 -4.14 14.90 -2.96
C ASP A 251 -4.34 15.28 -1.49
N ALA A 252 -3.25 15.48 -0.75
CA ALA A 252 -3.32 16.00 0.61
C ALA A 252 -3.95 17.40 0.67
N ILE A 253 -3.68 18.28 -0.31
CA ILE A 253 -4.28 19.60 -0.42
C ILE A 253 -5.78 19.48 -0.69
N VAL A 254 -6.15 18.64 -1.67
CA VAL A 254 -7.55 18.39 -2.04
C VAL A 254 -8.31 17.79 -0.86
N THR A 255 -7.76 16.75 -0.23
CA THR A 255 -8.38 16.07 0.92
C THR A 255 -8.58 17.05 2.10
N SER A 256 -7.60 17.91 2.38
CA SER A 256 -7.77 18.90 3.46
C SER A 256 -8.80 19.97 3.14
N ALA A 257 -8.99 20.33 1.86
CA ALA A 257 -9.96 21.32 1.42
C ALA A 257 -11.39 20.76 1.31
N THR A 258 -11.55 19.45 1.10
CA THR A 258 -12.88 18.81 1.01
C THR A 258 -13.49 18.47 2.36
N ILE A 259 -12.70 18.50 3.43
CA ILE A 259 -13.17 18.22 4.79
C ILE A 259 -13.53 19.53 5.54
N ASP A 260 -13.11 20.70 5.05
CA ASP A 260 -13.53 22.03 5.53
C ASP A 260 -14.82 22.49 4.84
#